data_643df6d9cd10c44249623dea2fe4540d
#
_entry.id   643df6d9cd10c44249623dea2fe4540d
#
_cell.length_a   1.000
_cell.length_b   1.000
_cell.length_c   1.000
_cell.angle_alpha   90.00
_cell.angle_beta   90.00
_cell.angle_gamma   90.00
#
_symmetry.space_group_name_H-M   'P 1'
#
loop_
_entity.id
_entity.type
_entity.pdbx_description
1 polymer ?
#
loop_
_entity_poly.entity_id
_entity_poly.type
_entity_poly.pdbx_seq_one_letter_code
_entity_poly.pdbx_strand_id
1 'polypeptide(L)'
;MAQIGIPFGEIAAARDWMGICTPIARPEKEHPKRQILGFDCARSEVSGRRFWKLCADRFDTPENFFAEHFVVNYCPLAFLEASGLNRTPNKLFPTERDRLFNICDEHLRRVLHILEPEWLVGIGGFAKERGENVAAGSKIRIGQVLHPSPASPKANRGDWTKTATKELIQLGVWK
;
A
#
# COMPACT_ATOMS: atom_id res chain seq x y z
N MET A 1 0.62 -7.81 -1.14
CA MET A 1 1.07 -7.85 0.26
C MET A 1 1.06 -9.26 0.85
N ALA A 2 -0.03 -9.99 0.84
CA ALA A 2 -0.14 -11.27 1.57
C ALA A 2 0.91 -12.34 1.20
N GLN A 3 1.45 -12.33 -0.02
CA GLN A 3 2.42 -13.32 -0.47
C GLN A 3 3.87 -13.01 -0.07
N ILE A 4 4.27 -11.75 -0.10
CA ILE A 4 5.68 -11.36 0.04
C ILE A 4 5.91 -10.23 1.05
N GLY A 5 4.91 -9.86 1.83
CA GLY A 5 5.01 -8.91 2.96
C GLY A 5 5.15 -7.43 2.59
N ILE A 6 5.56 -7.06 1.39
CA ILE A 6 5.75 -5.66 1.00
C ILE A 6 4.42 -4.96 0.64
N PRO A 7 4.32 -3.63 0.79
CA PRO A 7 3.18 -2.87 0.34
C PRO A 7 2.91 -3.09 -1.16
N PHE A 8 1.64 -3.20 -1.55
CA PHE A 8 1.28 -3.50 -2.94
C PHE A 8 2.05 -4.69 -3.52
N GLY A 9 2.25 -5.77 -2.72
CA GLY A 9 3.17 -6.88 -2.99
C GLY A 9 2.85 -7.63 -4.28
N GLU A 10 3.32 -7.10 -5.38
CA GLU A 10 3.31 -7.72 -6.71
C GLU A 10 4.66 -8.37 -6.97
N ILE A 11 4.64 -9.64 -7.33
CA ILE A 11 5.83 -10.51 -7.34
C ILE A 11 6.84 -10.10 -8.39
N ALA A 12 6.39 -9.83 -9.62
CA ALA A 12 7.28 -9.43 -10.70
C ALA A 12 7.96 -8.08 -10.38
N ALA A 13 7.22 -7.10 -9.87
CA ALA A 13 7.80 -5.82 -9.48
C ALA A 13 8.84 -5.97 -8.34
N ALA A 14 8.54 -6.80 -7.34
CA ALA A 14 9.47 -7.05 -6.25
C ALA A 14 10.75 -7.73 -6.73
N ARG A 15 10.61 -8.80 -7.53
CA ARG A 15 11.74 -9.59 -8.01
C ARG A 15 12.54 -8.87 -9.09
N ASP A 16 11.86 -8.37 -10.13
CA ASP A 16 12.50 -7.96 -11.38
C ASP A 16 12.93 -6.47 -11.36
N TRP A 17 12.20 -5.63 -10.61
CA TRP A 17 12.53 -4.21 -10.46
C TRP A 17 13.23 -3.90 -9.14
N MET A 18 12.73 -4.38 -7.98
CA MET A 18 13.34 -4.08 -6.68
C MET A 18 14.50 -5.01 -6.32
N GLY A 19 14.73 -6.11 -7.06
CA GLY A 19 15.76 -7.10 -6.73
C GLY A 19 15.48 -7.90 -5.45
N ILE A 20 14.24 -7.92 -4.97
CA ILE A 20 13.85 -8.65 -3.75
C ILE A 20 13.40 -10.05 -4.12
N CYS A 21 14.18 -11.06 -3.75
CA CYS A 21 13.89 -12.47 -4.02
C CYS A 21 14.20 -13.40 -2.83
N THR A 22 14.32 -12.86 -1.62
CA THR A 22 14.60 -13.63 -0.41
C THR A 22 13.44 -14.58 -0.09
N PRO A 23 13.72 -15.81 0.36
CA PRO A 23 12.68 -16.74 0.81
C PRO A 23 11.74 -16.12 1.86
N ILE A 24 10.46 -16.38 1.70
CA ILE A 24 9.43 -15.85 2.62
C ILE A 24 9.15 -16.88 3.71
N ALA A 25 9.27 -16.44 4.96
CA ALA A 25 8.83 -17.25 6.10
C ALA A 25 7.31 -17.39 6.09
N ARG A 26 6.83 -18.62 6.18
CA ARG A 26 5.39 -18.89 6.27
C ARG A 26 4.93 -18.78 7.73
N PRO A 27 3.72 -18.25 7.98
CA PRO A 27 3.15 -18.29 9.31
C PRO A 27 2.85 -19.75 9.72
N GLU A 28 2.92 -20.05 11.01
CA GLU A 28 2.59 -21.38 11.54
C GLU A 28 1.15 -21.83 11.19
N LYS A 29 0.23 -20.87 11.12
CA LYS A 29 -1.17 -21.10 10.77
C LYS A 29 -1.54 -20.33 9.52
N GLU A 30 -1.76 -21.05 8.45
CA GLU A 30 -2.22 -20.51 7.18
C GLU A 30 -3.71 -20.77 6.96
N HIS A 31 -4.36 -19.87 6.25
CA HIS A 31 -5.73 -20.12 5.81
C HIS A 31 -5.72 -21.18 4.69
N PRO A 32 -6.50 -22.28 4.78
CA PRO A 32 -6.39 -23.44 3.86
C PRO A 32 -6.63 -23.06 2.38
N LYS A 33 -7.44 -22.03 2.12
CA LYS A 33 -7.72 -21.52 0.77
C LYS A 33 -6.81 -20.36 0.34
N ARG A 34 -5.87 -19.93 1.20
CA ARG A 34 -5.01 -18.76 0.96
C ARG A 34 -3.60 -18.99 1.49
N GLN A 35 -2.98 -20.05 1.02
CA GLN A 35 -1.61 -20.38 1.38
C GLN A 35 -0.63 -19.31 0.89
N ILE A 36 0.45 -19.10 1.63
CA ILE A 36 1.53 -18.19 1.28
C ILE A 36 2.57 -18.97 0.48
N LEU A 37 2.60 -18.71 -0.81
CA LEU A 37 3.52 -19.33 -1.74
C LEU A 37 4.79 -18.48 -1.97
N GLY A 38 4.82 -17.27 -1.39
CA GLY A 38 5.93 -16.35 -1.60
C GLY A 38 6.12 -16.01 -3.08
N PHE A 39 7.35 -16.07 -3.54
CA PHE A 39 7.71 -15.79 -4.93
C PHE A 39 7.26 -16.87 -5.95
N ASP A 40 6.84 -18.05 -5.47
CA ASP A 40 6.28 -19.12 -6.32
C ASP A 40 4.80 -18.87 -6.66
N CYS A 41 4.18 -17.83 -6.11
CA CYS A 41 2.79 -17.50 -6.42
C CYS A 41 2.67 -16.93 -7.84
N ALA A 42 2.05 -17.68 -8.74
CA ALA A 42 1.84 -17.27 -10.13
C ALA A 42 0.79 -16.14 -10.31
N ARG A 43 0.05 -15.79 -9.24
CA ARG A 43 -1.02 -14.80 -9.32
C ARG A 43 -0.47 -13.38 -9.18
N SER A 44 -0.59 -12.58 -10.26
CA SER A 44 -0.29 -11.14 -10.21
C SER A 44 -1.29 -10.36 -9.36
N GLU A 45 -0.80 -9.40 -8.59
CA GLU A 45 -1.60 -8.46 -7.81
C GLU A 45 -1.80 -7.18 -8.62
N VAL A 46 -3.03 -6.97 -9.10
CA VAL A 46 -3.35 -5.89 -10.05
C VAL A 46 -3.04 -4.50 -9.51
N SER A 47 -3.35 -4.24 -8.24
CA SER A 47 -3.07 -2.93 -7.62
C SER A 47 -1.57 -2.70 -7.52
N GLY A 48 -0.80 -3.71 -7.13
CA GLY A 48 0.65 -3.64 -7.05
C GLY A 48 1.30 -3.46 -8.41
N ARG A 49 0.85 -4.21 -9.42
CA ARG A 49 1.35 -4.04 -10.79
C ARG A 49 1.15 -2.62 -11.30
N ARG A 50 -0.04 -2.01 -11.06
CA ARG A 50 -0.31 -0.64 -11.47
C ARG A 50 0.57 0.36 -10.70
N PHE A 51 0.65 0.19 -9.39
CA PHE A 51 1.41 1.10 -8.52
C PHE A 51 2.90 1.06 -8.81
N TRP A 52 3.51 -0.13 -8.80
CA TRP A 52 4.95 -0.25 -9.04
C TRP A 52 5.35 0.05 -10.47
N LYS A 53 4.46 -0.23 -11.46
CA LYS A 53 4.70 0.24 -12.82
C LYS A 53 4.77 1.77 -12.90
N LEU A 54 3.89 2.50 -12.21
CA LEU A 54 3.94 3.96 -12.13
C LEU A 54 5.29 4.44 -11.59
N CYS A 55 5.79 3.80 -10.52
CA CYS A 55 7.06 4.14 -9.91
C CYS A 55 8.25 3.83 -10.86
N ALA A 56 8.25 2.64 -11.47
CA ALA A 56 9.29 2.24 -12.42
C ALA A 56 9.33 3.14 -13.68
N ASP A 57 8.17 3.46 -14.25
CA ASP A 57 8.08 4.34 -15.42
C ASP A 57 8.60 5.77 -15.13
N ARG A 58 8.49 6.23 -13.87
CA ARG A 58 8.90 7.58 -13.48
C ARG A 58 10.34 7.68 -13.02
N PHE A 59 10.81 6.70 -12.27
CA PHE A 59 12.10 6.77 -11.56
C PHE A 59 13.16 5.85 -12.15
N ASP A 60 12.80 5.00 -13.10
CA ASP A 60 13.66 4.02 -13.75
C ASP A 60 14.17 2.94 -12.79
N THR A 61 14.91 3.30 -11.74
CA THR A 61 15.46 2.38 -10.76
C THR A 61 14.79 2.50 -9.38
N PRO A 62 14.76 1.42 -8.59
CA PRO A 62 14.21 1.47 -7.23
C PRO A 62 15.02 2.40 -6.31
N GLU A 63 16.34 2.50 -6.50
CA GLU A 63 17.20 3.41 -5.75
C GLU A 63 16.77 4.87 -5.92
N ASN A 64 16.47 5.28 -7.15
CA ASN A 64 15.99 6.63 -7.45
C ASN A 64 14.64 6.89 -6.78
N PHE A 65 13.74 5.90 -6.77
CA PHE A 65 12.45 6.05 -6.10
C PHE A 65 12.60 6.11 -4.59
N PHE A 66 13.31 5.15 -3.98
CA PHE A 66 13.43 5.05 -2.53
C PHE A 66 14.37 6.08 -1.90
N ALA A 67 15.15 6.82 -2.70
CA ALA A 67 15.93 7.96 -2.19
C ALA A 67 15.03 9.07 -1.60
N GLU A 68 13.83 9.26 -2.14
CA GLU A 68 12.91 10.34 -1.74
C GLU A 68 11.50 9.85 -1.35
N HIS A 69 11.21 8.55 -1.49
CA HIS A 69 9.88 8.01 -1.25
C HIS A 69 9.92 6.81 -0.31
N PHE A 70 8.91 6.70 0.52
CA PHE A 70 8.66 5.53 1.37
C PHE A 70 7.23 5.05 1.22
N VAL A 71 7.02 3.75 1.10
CA VAL A 71 5.68 3.16 0.93
C VAL A 71 5.38 2.28 2.13
N VAL A 72 4.28 2.56 2.82
CA VAL A 72 3.86 1.80 4.00
C VAL A 72 2.39 1.41 3.90
N ASN A 73 2.06 0.22 4.39
CA ASN A 73 0.67 -0.15 4.62
C ASN A 73 0.22 0.41 5.97
N TYR A 74 -0.90 1.12 6.00
CA TYR A 74 -1.52 1.55 7.26
C TYR A 74 -1.76 0.39 8.21
N CYS A 75 -2.33 -0.71 7.71
CA CYS A 75 -2.47 -1.96 8.44
C CYS A 75 -1.73 -3.08 7.68
N PRO A 76 -0.65 -3.65 8.26
CA PRO A 76 0.12 -4.70 7.60
C PRO A 76 -0.51 -6.10 7.71
N LEU A 77 -1.68 -6.23 8.36
CA LEU A 77 -2.36 -7.49 8.56
C LEU A 77 -3.35 -7.78 7.43
N ALA A 78 -3.53 -9.06 7.13
CA ALA A 78 -4.56 -9.57 6.24
C ALA A 78 -5.62 -10.32 7.05
N PHE A 79 -6.88 -9.91 6.95
CA PHE A 79 -8.00 -10.59 7.58
C PHE A 79 -8.76 -11.38 6.52
N LEU A 80 -9.03 -12.64 6.81
CA LEU A 80 -9.70 -13.56 5.90
C LEU A 80 -10.95 -14.14 6.55
N GLU A 81 -12.03 -14.18 5.77
CA GLU A 81 -13.23 -14.93 6.13
C GLU A 81 -12.97 -16.43 6.01
N ALA A 82 -13.77 -17.27 6.66
CA ALA A 82 -13.70 -18.74 6.52
C ALA A 82 -13.82 -19.21 5.05
N SER A 83 -14.45 -18.41 4.21
CA SER A 83 -14.52 -18.63 2.75
C SER A 83 -13.19 -18.35 2.01
N GLY A 84 -12.24 -17.68 2.65
CA GLY A 84 -11.00 -17.16 2.05
C GLY A 84 -11.17 -15.81 1.36
N LEU A 85 -12.31 -15.14 1.51
CA LEU A 85 -12.48 -13.76 1.06
C LEU A 85 -11.72 -12.81 1.99
N ASN A 86 -11.11 -11.80 1.38
CA ASN A 86 -10.44 -10.75 2.14
C ASN A 86 -11.48 -9.85 2.85
N ARG A 87 -11.25 -9.65 4.15
CA ARG A 87 -12.02 -8.73 4.98
C ARG A 87 -11.18 -7.50 5.27
N THR A 88 -11.61 -6.36 4.79
CA THR A 88 -10.88 -5.12 5.04
C THR A 88 -11.07 -4.66 6.50
N PRO A 89 -10.09 -3.97 7.12
CA PRO A 89 -10.16 -3.55 8.52
C PRO A 89 -11.44 -2.78 8.89
N ASN A 90 -11.95 -1.96 7.99
CA ASN A 90 -13.19 -1.20 8.19
C ASN A 90 -14.47 -2.06 8.28
N LYS A 91 -14.37 -3.35 7.93
CA LYS A 91 -15.47 -4.35 8.05
C LYS A 91 -15.37 -5.20 9.32
N LEU A 92 -14.38 -4.99 10.15
CA LEU A 92 -14.27 -5.62 11.46
C LEU A 92 -15.35 -5.07 12.41
N PHE A 93 -15.66 -5.81 13.47
CA PHE A 93 -16.54 -5.30 14.51
C PHE A 93 -15.95 -4.05 15.15
N PRO A 94 -16.75 -3.05 15.53
CA PRO A 94 -16.25 -1.77 16.06
C PRO A 94 -15.22 -1.92 17.16
N THR A 95 -15.44 -2.82 18.11
CA THR A 95 -14.53 -3.07 19.24
C THR A 95 -13.15 -3.59 18.83
N GLU A 96 -13.08 -4.44 17.79
CA GLU A 96 -11.83 -4.96 17.22
C GLU A 96 -11.17 -3.90 16.32
N ARG A 97 -11.98 -3.29 15.47
CA ARG A 97 -11.54 -2.26 14.53
C ARG A 97 -10.89 -1.08 15.23
N ASP A 98 -11.53 -0.56 16.26
CA ASP A 98 -11.06 0.66 16.93
C ASP A 98 -9.75 0.41 17.68
N ARG A 99 -9.59 -0.77 18.31
CA ARG A 99 -8.30 -1.18 18.87
C ARG A 99 -7.20 -1.32 17.81
N LEU A 100 -7.53 -1.94 16.69
CA LEU A 100 -6.60 -2.09 15.58
C LEU A 100 -6.18 -0.72 15.02
N PHE A 101 -7.15 0.18 14.82
CA PHE A 101 -6.87 1.52 14.31
C PHE A 101 -5.99 2.33 15.26
N ASN A 102 -6.20 2.24 16.57
CA ASN A 102 -5.33 2.89 17.53
C ASN A 102 -3.86 2.44 17.42
N ILE A 103 -3.64 1.14 17.25
CA ILE A 103 -2.29 0.57 17.05
C ILE A 103 -1.69 1.03 15.72
N CYS A 104 -2.48 0.98 14.63
CA CYS A 104 -2.02 1.41 13.32
C CYS A 104 -1.74 2.91 13.25
N ASP A 105 -2.55 3.74 13.91
CA ASP A 105 -2.34 5.17 14.01
C ASP A 105 -1.06 5.51 14.77
N GLU A 106 -0.83 4.82 15.88
CA GLU A 106 0.41 5.01 16.65
C GLU A 106 1.64 4.57 15.85
N HIS A 107 1.55 3.44 15.13
CA HIS A 107 2.61 3.02 14.22
C HIS A 107 2.88 4.07 13.14
N LEU A 108 1.83 4.54 12.45
CA LEU A 108 1.98 5.57 11.41
C LEU A 108 2.58 6.86 11.99
N ARG A 109 2.17 7.28 13.18
CA ARG A 109 2.72 8.45 13.88
C ARG A 109 4.22 8.33 14.10
N ARG A 110 4.69 7.15 14.53
CA ARG A 110 6.13 6.87 14.70
C ARG A 110 6.87 6.91 13.38
N VAL A 111 6.31 6.32 12.32
CA VAL A 111 6.90 6.38 10.97
C VAL A 111 7.05 7.83 10.51
N LEU A 112 6.00 8.65 10.65
CA LEU A 112 6.04 10.06 10.29
C LEU A 112 7.05 10.86 11.12
N HIS A 113 7.20 10.55 12.40
CA HIS A 113 8.19 11.18 13.27
C HIS A 113 9.64 10.83 12.88
N ILE A 114 9.89 9.59 12.46
CA ILE A 114 11.24 9.13 12.05
C ILE A 114 11.62 9.69 10.69
N LEU A 115 10.66 9.70 9.74
CA LEU A 115 10.93 10.07 8.35
C LEU A 115 10.80 11.58 8.09
N GLU A 116 10.07 12.30 8.94
CA GLU A 116 9.78 13.74 8.81
C GLU A 116 9.41 14.15 7.36
N PRO A 117 8.45 13.48 6.70
CA PRO A 117 8.18 13.70 5.30
C PRO A 117 7.53 15.06 5.05
N GLU A 118 7.80 15.68 3.91
CA GLU A 118 7.09 16.87 3.44
C GLU A 118 5.63 16.56 3.09
N TRP A 119 5.40 15.38 2.50
CA TRP A 119 4.08 14.90 2.06
C TRP A 119 3.73 13.54 2.63
N LEU A 120 2.47 13.39 3.02
CA LEU A 120 1.84 12.09 3.24
C LEU A 120 0.72 11.92 2.22
N VAL A 121 0.90 11.00 1.27
CA VAL A 121 -0.06 10.75 0.19
C VAL A 121 -0.84 9.47 0.46
N GLY A 122 -2.12 9.60 0.75
CA GLY A 122 -3.02 8.46 0.89
C GLY A 122 -3.37 7.84 -0.46
N ILE A 123 -3.07 6.55 -0.63
CA ILE A 123 -3.51 5.78 -1.80
C ILE A 123 -4.96 5.35 -1.58
N GLY A 124 -5.89 6.20 -2.01
CA GLY A 124 -7.32 6.07 -1.75
C GLY A 124 -7.81 6.86 -0.52
N GLY A 125 -9.14 7.05 -0.44
CA GLY A 125 -9.77 7.90 0.57
C GLY A 125 -9.55 7.44 2.01
N PHE A 126 -9.61 6.14 2.28
CA PHE A 126 -9.35 5.60 3.62
C PHE A 126 -7.94 5.94 4.12
N ALA A 127 -6.92 5.75 3.28
CA ALA A 127 -5.54 6.06 3.65
C ALA A 127 -5.34 7.56 3.89
N LYS A 128 -5.98 8.41 3.08
CA LYS A 128 -5.97 9.87 3.30
C LYS A 128 -6.60 10.24 4.63
N GLU A 129 -7.81 9.75 4.92
CA GLU A 129 -8.53 10.02 6.17
C GLU A 129 -7.70 9.64 7.40
N ARG A 130 -7.08 8.45 7.39
CA ARG A 130 -6.20 8.03 8.49
C ARG A 130 -4.95 8.91 8.59
N GLY A 131 -4.38 9.30 7.46
CA GLY A 131 -3.26 10.24 7.41
C GLY A 131 -3.60 11.60 8.00
N GLU A 132 -4.76 12.17 7.66
CA GLU A 132 -5.26 13.43 8.22
C GLU A 132 -5.42 13.35 9.75
N ASN A 133 -5.98 12.25 10.25
CA ASN A 133 -6.16 12.05 11.69
C ASN A 133 -4.82 11.95 12.43
N VAL A 134 -3.85 11.22 11.85
CA VAL A 134 -2.55 10.97 12.49
C VAL A 134 -1.64 12.19 12.44
N ALA A 135 -1.65 12.93 11.33
CA ALA A 135 -0.80 14.10 11.10
C ALA A 135 -1.44 15.42 11.55
N ALA A 136 -2.61 15.36 12.21
CA ALA A 136 -3.28 16.57 12.71
C ALA A 136 -2.35 17.42 13.58
N GLY A 137 -2.25 18.72 13.26
CA GLY A 137 -1.37 19.66 13.97
C GLY A 137 0.11 19.62 13.56
N SER A 138 0.50 18.74 12.64
CA SER A 138 1.85 18.72 12.04
C SER A 138 1.96 19.68 10.85
N LYS A 139 3.19 19.85 10.35
CA LYS A 139 3.45 20.61 9.11
C LYS A 139 3.40 19.74 7.84
N ILE A 140 3.11 18.45 7.98
CA ILE A 140 3.07 17.50 6.87
C ILE A 140 1.88 17.83 5.96
N ARG A 141 2.14 18.00 4.68
CA ARG A 141 1.09 18.19 3.69
C ARG A 141 0.41 16.86 3.36
N ILE A 142 -0.92 16.85 3.31
CA ILE A 142 -1.68 15.63 3.06
C ILE A 142 -2.27 15.66 1.66
N GLY A 143 -2.00 14.62 0.89
CA GLY A 143 -2.54 14.42 -0.45
C GLY A 143 -3.32 13.10 -0.57
N GLN A 144 -3.98 12.94 -1.71
CA GLN A 144 -4.62 11.69 -2.09
C GLN A 144 -4.42 11.42 -3.56
N VAL A 145 -4.19 10.14 -3.89
CA VAL A 145 -4.30 9.63 -5.25
C VAL A 145 -5.35 8.51 -5.30
N LEU A 146 -5.91 8.31 -6.48
CA LEU A 146 -6.89 7.26 -6.72
C LEU A 146 -6.29 5.88 -6.40
N HIS A 147 -7.00 5.05 -5.62
CA HIS A 147 -6.54 3.68 -5.33
C HIS A 147 -6.52 2.81 -6.60
N PRO A 148 -5.43 2.08 -6.88
CA PRO A 148 -5.26 1.27 -8.11
C PRO A 148 -6.11 -0.01 -8.16
N SER A 149 -7.05 -0.19 -7.24
CA SER A 149 -7.84 -1.42 -7.13
C SER A 149 -8.67 -1.71 -8.37
N PRO A 150 -8.70 -2.97 -8.85
CA PRO A 150 -9.63 -3.39 -9.90
C PRO A 150 -11.10 -3.30 -9.48
N ALA A 151 -11.39 -3.23 -8.18
CA ALA A 151 -12.74 -3.00 -7.67
C ALA A 151 -13.18 -1.53 -7.75
N SER A 152 -12.27 -0.60 -8.09
CA SER A 152 -12.60 0.81 -8.27
C SER A 152 -13.04 1.09 -9.71
N PRO A 153 -14.32 1.47 -9.96
CA PRO A 153 -14.76 1.83 -11.32
C PRO A 153 -13.94 2.97 -11.93
N LYS A 154 -13.52 3.94 -11.11
CA LYS A 154 -12.70 5.06 -11.58
C LYS A 154 -11.31 4.61 -12.02
N ALA A 155 -10.69 3.67 -11.30
CA ALA A 155 -9.37 3.12 -11.64
C ALA A 155 -9.37 2.26 -12.91
N ASN A 156 -10.55 1.80 -13.35
CA ASN A 156 -10.73 0.99 -14.56
C ASN A 156 -11.19 1.82 -15.78
N ARG A 157 -11.45 3.12 -15.59
CA ARG A 157 -11.76 4.06 -16.69
C ARG A 157 -10.47 4.68 -17.21
N GLY A 158 -9.92 4.08 -18.26
CA GLY A 158 -8.69 4.56 -18.86
C GLY A 158 -7.41 4.09 -18.16
N ASP A 159 -6.35 4.86 -18.32
CA ASP A 159 -5.04 4.56 -17.78
C ASP A 159 -4.88 5.13 -16.36
N TRP A 160 -4.88 4.24 -15.36
CA TRP A 160 -4.70 4.61 -13.96
C TRP A 160 -3.35 5.33 -13.73
N THR A 161 -2.28 4.90 -14.41
CA THR A 161 -0.95 5.49 -14.27
C THR A 161 -0.96 6.97 -14.64
N LYS A 162 -1.60 7.31 -15.76
CA LYS A 162 -1.75 8.72 -16.19
C LYS A 162 -2.57 9.54 -15.19
N THR A 163 -3.64 8.95 -14.66
CA THR A 163 -4.48 9.62 -13.65
C THR A 163 -3.69 9.89 -12.38
N ALA A 164 -2.99 8.90 -11.83
CA ALA A 164 -2.20 9.05 -10.62
C ALA A 164 -1.03 10.02 -10.80
N THR A 165 -0.34 9.99 -11.95
CA THR A 165 0.71 10.96 -12.29
C THR A 165 0.16 12.39 -12.27
N LYS A 166 -0.98 12.61 -12.94
CA LYS A 166 -1.63 13.94 -12.97
C LYS A 166 -1.99 14.41 -11.55
N GLU A 167 -2.56 13.53 -10.73
CA GLU A 167 -2.92 13.84 -9.34
C GLU A 167 -1.68 14.23 -8.51
N LEU A 168 -0.56 13.48 -8.64
CA LEU A 168 0.69 13.76 -7.91
C LEU A 168 1.35 15.07 -8.35
N ILE A 169 1.30 15.40 -9.65
CA ILE A 169 1.78 16.69 -10.16
C ILE A 169 0.89 17.83 -9.66
N GLN A 170 -0.44 17.68 -9.69
CA GLN A 170 -1.38 18.70 -9.20
C GLN A 170 -1.23 18.97 -7.71
N LEU A 171 -0.87 17.97 -6.92
CA LEU A 171 -0.54 18.12 -5.51
C LEU A 171 0.80 18.84 -5.29
N GLY A 172 1.69 18.84 -6.27
CA GLY A 172 3.07 19.33 -6.14
C GLY A 172 4.03 18.34 -5.47
N VAL A 173 3.63 17.07 -5.41
CA VAL A 173 4.51 15.96 -4.96
C VAL A 173 5.54 15.65 -6.04
N TRP A 174 5.10 15.64 -7.28
CA TRP A 174 5.95 15.46 -8.45
C TRP A 174 6.00 16.72 -9.30
N LYS A 175 7.12 16.92 -10.01
CA LYS A 175 7.33 17.97 -10.99
C LYS A 175 7.11 17.46 -12.40
#